data_0fe5c4873c32cd2af517542ad7a24932
#
_entry.id   0fe5c4873c32cd2af517542ad7a24932
#
_cell.length_a   1.000
_cell.length_b   1.000
_cell.length_c   1.000
_cell.angle_alpha   90.00
_cell.angle_beta   90.00
_cell.angle_gamma   90.00
#
_symmetry.space_group_name_H-M   'P 1'
#
loop_
_entity.id
_entity.type
_entity.pdbx_description
1 polymer ?
#
loop_
_entity_poly.entity_id
_entity_poly.type
_entity_poly.pdbx_seq_one_letter_code
_entity_poly.pdbx_strand_id
1 'polypeptide(L)'
;MSSKASVTSNPNACSQPSYAPTMTLAMAQQRAHFMSKVRQFFAARHVLEVQTPLLSQAGNTDTFLQSVAAAVTYQDKPRTYYLHTSPEFAMKRLLASWQVPIYQICPVFRDNEIGARHNIEFTMLEWYQPHYSLEDMAAELGALLEALYGHAVVLSHYRYVDAFMDFVGIHPLTASLATLQAVAEDKGLMGFDFNAGINKAEKNDAVQSEESIRQSWLDLLFSHVVEPNLGHDLPTLIIEYPPATAALAKTAVDKEGNTVAKRFELYINGIEIANAYDELADGPALRQRFEQDNERRQRHDLPAMPIDEHLLAASDALMPCSGIAVGIDRLLMVTTGARSLEEVIAFPSGLA
;
A
#
# COMPACT_ATOMS: atom_id res chain seq x y z
N MET A 1 -34.85 -17.99 -35.48
CA MET A 1 -34.62 -16.70 -36.17
C MET A 1 -33.90 -15.79 -35.18
N SER A 2 -32.59 -15.72 -35.32
CA SER A 2 -31.69 -14.97 -34.38
C SER A 2 -31.43 -13.59 -35.00
N SER A 3 -31.90 -12.52 -34.37
CA SER A 3 -31.61 -11.14 -34.79
C SER A 3 -30.24 -10.71 -34.23
N LYS A 4 -29.24 -10.64 -35.09
CA LYS A 4 -27.97 -9.97 -34.81
C LYS A 4 -28.22 -8.47 -34.75
N ALA A 5 -28.10 -7.88 -33.55
CA ALA A 5 -28.00 -6.45 -33.40
C ALA A 5 -26.61 -5.99 -33.91
N SER A 6 -26.57 -5.27 -35.00
CA SER A 6 -25.38 -4.61 -35.53
C SER A 6 -25.05 -3.41 -34.66
N VAL A 7 -23.91 -3.47 -33.94
CA VAL A 7 -23.30 -2.32 -33.31
C VAL A 7 -22.74 -1.42 -34.41
N THR A 8 -23.44 -0.32 -34.69
CA THR A 8 -22.93 0.73 -35.59
C THR A 8 -21.80 1.46 -34.89
N SER A 9 -20.57 1.22 -35.28
CA SER A 9 -19.40 2.02 -34.92
C SER A 9 -19.58 3.42 -35.45
N ASN A 10 -19.49 4.42 -34.58
CA ASN A 10 -19.54 5.84 -34.94
C ASN A 10 -18.24 6.19 -35.73
N PRO A 11 -18.30 6.58 -37.01
CA PRO A 11 -17.11 6.78 -37.85
C PRO A 11 -16.32 8.07 -37.57
N ASN A 12 -16.71 8.85 -36.55
CA ASN A 12 -16.10 10.14 -36.21
C ASN A 12 -15.33 10.15 -34.87
N ALA A 13 -15.03 9.00 -34.29
CA ALA A 13 -14.04 8.95 -33.24
C ALA A 13 -12.66 9.16 -33.89
N CYS A 14 -12.14 10.39 -33.84
CA CYS A 14 -10.76 10.70 -34.20
C CYS A 14 -9.88 9.84 -33.26
N SER A 15 -9.39 8.69 -33.76
CA SER A 15 -8.47 7.86 -32.99
C SER A 15 -7.23 8.69 -32.71
N GLN A 16 -6.90 8.87 -31.44
CA GLN A 16 -5.67 9.54 -31.07
C GLN A 16 -4.48 8.82 -31.73
N PRO A 17 -3.42 9.56 -32.15
CA PRO A 17 -2.23 8.93 -32.68
C PRO A 17 -1.66 7.91 -31.68
N SER A 18 -1.07 6.83 -32.17
CA SER A 18 -0.53 5.74 -31.31
C SER A 18 0.55 6.19 -30.31
N TYR A 19 1.16 7.35 -30.55
CA TYR A 19 2.16 7.97 -29.67
C TYR A 19 1.55 8.93 -28.64
N ALA A 20 0.25 9.17 -28.67
CA ALA A 20 -0.37 10.17 -27.81
C ALA A 20 -0.48 9.65 -26.36
N PRO A 21 -0.20 10.52 -25.37
CA PRO A 21 -0.43 10.17 -23.97
C PRO A 21 -1.93 10.08 -23.67
N THR A 22 -2.31 9.29 -22.65
CA THR A 22 -3.68 9.27 -22.12
C THR A 22 -3.99 10.53 -21.34
N MET A 23 -3.01 11.04 -20.58
CA MET A 23 -3.11 12.27 -19.80
C MET A 23 -3.16 13.50 -20.69
N THR A 24 -4.09 14.43 -20.44
CA THR A 24 -4.15 15.71 -21.16
C THR A 24 -3.02 16.66 -20.74
N LEU A 25 -2.69 17.65 -21.59
CA LEU A 25 -1.71 18.69 -21.23
C LEU A 25 -2.16 19.48 -19.97
N ALA A 26 -3.45 19.76 -19.84
CA ALA A 26 -3.98 20.45 -18.67
C ALA A 26 -3.76 19.65 -17.39
N MET A 27 -3.99 18.33 -17.41
CA MET A 27 -3.72 17.43 -16.30
C MET A 27 -2.21 17.37 -16.00
N ALA A 28 -1.34 17.31 -17.02
CA ALA A 28 0.10 17.35 -16.84
C ALA A 28 0.56 18.63 -16.13
N GLN A 29 -0.02 19.78 -16.47
CA GLN A 29 0.25 21.06 -15.80
C GLN A 29 -0.25 21.04 -14.33
N GLN A 30 -1.43 20.48 -14.07
CA GLN A 30 -1.94 20.29 -12.71
C GLN A 30 -1.03 19.37 -11.89
N ARG A 31 -0.60 18.24 -12.46
CA ARG A 31 0.37 17.32 -11.83
C ARG A 31 1.69 18.04 -11.48
N ALA A 32 2.24 18.81 -12.39
CA ALA A 32 3.47 19.56 -12.16
C ALA A 32 3.31 20.57 -11.01
N HIS A 33 2.18 21.29 -10.97
CA HIS A 33 1.87 22.21 -9.88
C HIS A 33 1.66 21.48 -8.54
N PHE A 34 0.95 20.37 -8.55
CA PHE A 34 0.75 19.51 -7.38
C PHE A 34 2.09 19.04 -6.78
N MET A 35 3.00 18.52 -7.61
CA MET A 35 4.35 18.10 -7.20
C MET A 35 5.18 19.26 -6.63
N SER A 36 5.03 20.46 -7.19
CA SER A 36 5.67 21.66 -6.67
C SER A 36 5.16 22.02 -5.26
N LYS A 37 3.85 21.93 -5.01
CA LYS A 37 3.26 22.15 -3.69
C LYS A 37 3.77 21.15 -2.66
N VAL A 38 3.86 19.86 -3.01
CA VAL A 38 4.41 18.83 -2.13
C VAL A 38 5.84 19.18 -1.70
N ARG A 39 6.71 19.55 -2.66
CA ARG A 39 8.09 19.94 -2.34
C ARG A 39 8.17 21.21 -1.48
N GLN A 40 7.33 22.21 -1.75
CA GLN A 40 7.26 23.43 -0.95
C GLN A 40 6.82 23.13 0.49
N PHE A 41 5.87 22.21 0.67
CA PHE A 41 5.40 21.80 1.99
C PHE A 41 6.53 21.22 2.86
N PHE A 42 7.31 20.29 2.31
CA PHE A 42 8.43 19.67 3.04
C PHE A 42 9.62 20.64 3.20
N ALA A 43 9.93 21.44 2.20
CA ALA A 43 10.99 22.46 2.29
C ALA A 43 10.71 23.47 3.40
N ALA A 44 9.46 23.93 3.56
CA ALA A 44 9.04 24.85 4.63
C ALA A 44 9.15 24.22 6.04
N ARG A 45 9.19 22.88 6.13
CA ARG A 45 9.32 22.11 7.38
C ARG A 45 10.73 21.58 7.62
N HIS A 46 11.69 21.94 6.75
CA HIS A 46 13.08 21.48 6.81
C HIS A 46 13.22 19.96 6.75
N VAL A 47 12.29 19.25 6.07
CA VAL A 47 12.37 17.82 5.78
C VAL A 47 13.26 17.66 4.55
N LEU A 48 14.30 16.84 4.63
CA LEU A 48 15.29 16.67 3.58
C LEU A 48 14.74 15.79 2.45
N GLU A 49 14.74 16.30 1.19
CA GLU A 49 14.48 15.44 0.02
C GLU A 49 15.67 14.52 -0.23
N VAL A 50 15.42 13.21 -0.26
CA VAL A 50 16.44 12.20 -0.52
C VAL A 50 16.14 11.43 -1.78
N GLN A 51 17.14 10.71 -2.29
CA GLN A 51 17.00 9.81 -3.42
C GLN A 51 17.68 8.49 -3.09
N THR A 52 16.95 7.39 -3.24
CA THR A 52 17.45 6.03 -3.05
C THR A 52 17.43 5.24 -4.37
N PRO A 53 18.22 4.17 -4.49
CA PRO A 53 18.20 3.34 -5.70
C PRO A 53 16.82 2.70 -5.94
N LEU A 54 16.38 2.66 -7.20
CA LEU A 54 15.18 1.93 -7.61
C LEU A 54 15.43 0.41 -7.67
N LEU A 55 16.67 0.01 -7.92
CA LEU A 55 17.09 -1.40 -7.99
C LEU A 55 17.71 -1.82 -6.65
N SER A 56 17.21 -2.92 -6.11
CA SER A 56 17.68 -3.54 -4.86
C SER A 56 18.13 -4.99 -5.10
N GLN A 57 19.06 -5.48 -4.27
CA GLN A 57 19.42 -6.89 -4.25
C GLN A 57 18.41 -7.74 -3.46
N ALA A 58 17.58 -7.10 -2.63
CA ALA A 58 16.48 -7.70 -1.91
C ALA A 58 15.14 -7.22 -2.48
N GLY A 59 14.16 -8.12 -2.58
CA GLY A 59 12.78 -7.78 -2.91
C GLY A 59 11.92 -7.63 -1.66
N ASN A 60 10.68 -7.22 -1.84
CA ASN A 60 9.70 -7.22 -0.77
C ASN A 60 9.30 -8.67 -0.44
N THR A 61 9.30 -9.03 0.84
CA THR A 61 8.93 -10.39 1.30
C THR A 61 7.42 -10.58 1.40
N ASP A 62 6.61 -9.52 1.43
CA ASP A 62 5.16 -9.61 1.48
C ASP A 62 4.63 -10.51 0.35
N THR A 63 3.73 -11.43 0.72
CA THR A 63 3.15 -12.42 -0.21
C THR A 63 2.30 -11.77 -1.31
N PHE A 64 1.69 -10.64 -1.04
CA PHE A 64 0.77 -9.95 -1.95
C PHE A 64 1.40 -8.78 -2.70
N LEU A 65 2.61 -8.34 -2.31
CA LEU A 65 3.37 -7.30 -3.01
C LEU A 65 4.49 -7.92 -3.84
N GLN A 66 4.26 -8.11 -5.12
CA GLN A 66 5.25 -8.71 -6.01
C GLN A 66 6.23 -7.67 -6.55
N SER A 67 7.53 -7.89 -6.32
CA SER A 67 8.59 -7.07 -6.91
C SER A 67 8.85 -7.48 -8.36
N VAL A 68 9.03 -6.51 -9.25
CA VAL A 68 9.47 -6.77 -10.63
C VAL A 68 10.96 -7.15 -10.61
N ALA A 69 11.26 -8.35 -11.11
CA ALA A 69 12.63 -8.85 -11.20
C ALA A 69 13.34 -8.28 -12.44
N ALA A 70 14.59 -7.84 -12.27
CA ALA A 70 15.44 -7.31 -13.33
C ALA A 70 16.74 -8.14 -13.45
N ALA A 71 17.06 -8.59 -14.67
CA ALA A 71 18.33 -9.21 -14.97
C ALA A 71 19.42 -8.14 -15.19
N VAL A 72 20.46 -8.15 -14.39
CA VAL A 72 21.57 -7.17 -14.43
C VAL A 72 22.90 -7.87 -14.57
N THR A 73 23.83 -7.33 -15.35
CA THR A 73 25.23 -7.76 -15.33
C THR A 73 25.99 -6.88 -14.34
N TYR A 74 26.49 -7.50 -13.28
CA TYR A 74 27.30 -6.85 -12.26
C TYR A 74 28.67 -7.52 -12.16
N GLN A 75 29.77 -6.81 -12.43
CA GLN A 75 31.14 -7.33 -12.48
C GLN A 75 31.23 -8.59 -13.37
N ASP A 76 30.76 -8.48 -14.61
CA ASP A 76 30.73 -9.53 -15.63
C ASP A 76 29.96 -10.82 -15.25
N LYS A 77 29.11 -10.75 -14.22
CA LYS A 77 28.27 -11.86 -13.78
C LYS A 77 26.78 -11.48 -13.84
N PRO A 78 25.91 -12.37 -14.37
CA PRO A 78 24.48 -12.14 -14.31
C PRO A 78 24.00 -12.22 -12.85
N ARG A 79 23.14 -11.28 -12.46
CA ARG A 79 22.48 -11.23 -11.15
C ARG A 79 21.03 -10.81 -11.34
N THR A 80 20.16 -11.28 -10.45
CA THR A 80 18.81 -10.77 -10.33
C THR A 80 18.79 -9.65 -9.30
N TYR A 81 18.24 -8.52 -9.70
CA TYR A 81 17.86 -7.40 -8.86
C TYR A 81 16.35 -7.24 -8.90
N TYR A 82 15.81 -6.45 -8.00
CA TYR A 82 14.38 -6.19 -7.90
C TYR A 82 14.13 -4.69 -7.94
N LEU A 83 13.16 -4.27 -8.75
CA LEU A 83 12.63 -2.92 -8.66
C LEU A 83 11.84 -2.81 -7.35
N HIS A 84 12.04 -1.73 -6.61
CA HIS A 84 11.45 -1.58 -5.28
C HIS A 84 9.94 -1.31 -5.36
N THR A 85 9.19 -1.91 -4.45
CA THR A 85 7.75 -1.68 -4.26
C THR A 85 7.46 -0.43 -3.42
N SER A 86 8.47 0.08 -2.72
CA SER A 86 8.53 1.28 -1.89
C SER A 86 10.02 1.60 -1.63
N PRO A 87 10.43 2.85 -1.43
CA PRO A 87 11.79 3.21 -1.02
C PRO A 87 12.10 2.93 0.47
N GLU A 88 11.16 2.38 1.23
CA GLU A 88 11.18 2.18 2.68
C GLU A 88 12.49 1.61 3.20
N PHE A 89 12.97 0.48 2.63
CA PHE A 89 14.16 -0.23 3.13
C PHE A 89 15.42 0.65 3.08
N ALA A 90 15.60 1.36 1.98
CA ALA A 90 16.74 2.24 1.83
C ALA A 90 16.58 3.54 2.63
N MET A 91 15.36 4.10 2.70
CA MET A 91 15.08 5.31 3.50
C MET A 91 15.27 5.06 4.99
N LYS A 92 14.84 3.92 5.53
CA LYS A 92 15.10 3.55 6.94
C LYS A 92 16.59 3.43 7.26
N ARG A 93 17.40 2.96 6.32
CA ARG A 93 18.86 2.93 6.47
C ARG A 93 19.47 4.34 6.52
N LEU A 94 18.96 5.27 5.69
CA LEU A 94 19.34 6.69 5.77
C LEU A 94 18.91 7.30 7.11
N LEU A 95 17.67 7.04 7.54
CA LEU A 95 17.13 7.55 8.80
C LEU A 95 17.93 7.06 10.01
N ALA A 96 18.28 5.76 10.06
CA ALA A 96 19.11 5.20 11.11
C ALA A 96 20.51 5.84 11.16
N SER A 97 21.07 6.20 10.00
CA SER A 97 22.40 6.81 9.90
C SER A 97 22.40 8.31 10.18
N TRP A 98 21.44 9.05 9.66
CA TRP A 98 21.44 10.52 9.68
C TRP A 98 20.60 11.14 10.79
N GLN A 99 19.57 10.42 11.23
CA GLN A 99 18.69 10.82 12.35
C GLN A 99 18.00 12.18 12.11
N VAL A 100 17.64 12.49 10.87
CA VAL A 100 16.95 13.71 10.46
C VAL A 100 15.67 13.37 9.68
N PRO A 101 14.67 14.27 9.68
CA PRO A 101 13.48 14.09 8.85
C PRO A 101 13.84 14.01 7.37
N ILE A 102 13.30 13.01 6.66
CA ILE A 102 13.55 12.78 5.23
C ILE A 102 12.27 12.50 4.49
N TYR A 103 12.21 12.87 3.21
CA TYR A 103 11.17 12.45 2.28
C TYR A 103 11.74 12.11 0.91
N GLN A 104 11.00 11.31 0.16
CA GLN A 104 11.32 10.97 -1.22
C GLN A 104 10.06 10.94 -2.07
N ILE A 105 10.16 11.41 -3.32
CA ILE A 105 9.15 11.20 -4.36
C ILE A 105 9.82 10.40 -5.46
N CYS A 106 9.33 9.19 -5.74
CA CYS A 106 9.94 8.31 -6.71
C CYS A 106 8.93 7.39 -7.39
N PRO A 107 9.23 6.84 -8.57
CA PRO A 107 8.50 5.71 -9.11
C PRO A 107 8.72 4.49 -8.21
N VAL A 108 7.68 3.68 -8.08
CA VAL A 108 7.68 2.37 -7.44
C VAL A 108 7.00 1.36 -8.35
N PHE A 109 7.29 0.07 -8.16
CA PHE A 109 6.92 -0.98 -9.10
C PHE A 109 6.29 -2.15 -8.36
N ARG A 110 5.08 -2.55 -8.78
CA ARG A 110 4.40 -3.72 -8.23
C ARG A 110 3.93 -4.59 -9.40
N ASP A 111 4.48 -5.78 -9.48
CA ASP A 111 4.17 -6.70 -10.58
C ASP A 111 2.71 -7.14 -10.50
N ASN A 112 2.09 -7.31 -11.67
CA ASN A 112 0.70 -7.76 -11.82
C ASN A 112 -0.38 -6.81 -11.23
N GLU A 113 -0.04 -5.60 -10.79
CA GLU A 113 -1.01 -4.59 -10.36
C GLU A 113 -1.49 -3.75 -11.56
N ILE A 114 -2.59 -4.15 -12.20
CA ILE A 114 -3.23 -3.44 -13.33
C ILE A 114 -4.72 -3.27 -13.09
N GLY A 115 -5.22 -2.03 -13.23
CA GLY A 115 -6.64 -1.73 -13.06
C GLY A 115 -6.93 -0.23 -13.11
N ALA A 116 -8.18 0.16 -12.92
CA ALA A 116 -8.58 1.57 -12.94
C ALA A 116 -7.86 2.41 -11.86
N ARG A 117 -7.44 1.77 -10.76
CA ARG A 117 -6.76 2.37 -9.60
C ARG A 117 -5.36 1.81 -9.36
N HIS A 118 -4.83 1.00 -10.29
CA HIS A 118 -3.55 0.32 -10.18
C HIS A 118 -2.79 0.40 -11.51
N ASN A 119 -1.48 0.56 -11.43
CA ASN A 119 -0.55 0.48 -12.55
C ASN A 119 0.76 -0.12 -12.04
N ILE A 120 1.45 -0.91 -12.87
CA ILE A 120 2.71 -1.58 -12.48
C ILE A 120 3.74 -0.56 -11.97
N GLU A 121 3.86 0.58 -12.65
CA GLU A 121 4.70 1.70 -12.23
C GLU A 121 3.80 2.87 -11.81
N PHE A 122 4.01 3.42 -10.61
CA PHE A 122 3.30 4.59 -10.11
C PHE A 122 4.20 5.44 -9.23
N THR A 123 3.76 6.67 -8.94
CA THR A 123 4.54 7.61 -8.13
C THR A 123 4.13 7.52 -6.66
N MET A 124 5.11 7.31 -5.80
CA MET A 124 4.96 7.32 -4.35
C MET A 124 5.68 8.53 -3.75
N LEU A 125 5.03 9.16 -2.79
CA LEU A 125 5.64 10.06 -1.82
C LEU A 125 5.77 9.28 -0.51
N GLU A 126 6.96 9.24 0.05
CA GLU A 126 7.20 8.58 1.33
C GLU A 126 8.04 9.48 2.22
N TRP A 127 7.72 9.58 3.52
CA TRP A 127 8.52 10.35 4.45
C TRP A 127 8.54 9.74 5.84
N TYR A 128 9.59 10.09 6.59
CA TYR A 128 9.87 9.61 7.93
C TYR A 128 10.19 10.77 8.85
N GLN A 129 9.59 10.76 10.03
CA GLN A 129 9.77 11.77 11.06
C GLN A 129 10.34 11.14 12.33
N PRO A 130 11.58 11.48 12.74
CA PRO A 130 12.13 11.11 14.04
C PRO A 130 11.22 11.60 15.18
N HIS A 131 11.01 10.72 16.17
CA HIS A 131 10.25 10.99 17.39
C HIS A 131 8.77 11.34 17.22
N TYR A 132 8.20 11.21 16.00
CA TYR A 132 6.76 11.36 15.80
C TYR A 132 6.00 10.12 16.28
N SER A 133 4.85 10.37 16.91
CA SER A 133 3.79 9.39 17.09
C SER A 133 2.97 9.23 15.80
N LEU A 134 2.08 8.24 15.75
CA LEU A 134 1.11 8.13 14.64
C LEU A 134 0.14 9.32 14.59
N GLU A 135 -0.21 9.88 15.74
CA GLU A 135 -1.05 11.06 15.87
C GLU A 135 -0.37 12.29 15.26
N ASP A 136 0.94 12.48 15.52
CA ASP A 136 1.74 13.54 14.91
C ASP A 136 1.83 13.35 13.39
N MET A 137 2.02 12.10 12.92
CA MET A 137 2.06 11.76 11.51
C MET A 137 0.71 12.02 10.82
N ALA A 138 -0.40 11.69 11.47
CA ALA A 138 -1.75 11.99 10.99
C ALA A 138 -2.00 13.49 10.89
N ALA A 139 -1.54 14.26 11.87
CA ALA A 139 -1.62 15.73 11.85
C ALA A 139 -0.79 16.34 10.70
N GLU A 140 0.42 15.84 10.46
CA GLU A 140 1.26 16.30 9.34
C GLU A 140 0.65 15.92 7.98
N LEU A 141 0.06 14.71 7.84
CA LEU A 141 -0.71 14.32 6.66
C LEU A 141 -1.90 15.26 6.42
N GLY A 142 -2.67 15.59 7.46
CA GLY A 142 -3.75 16.57 7.39
C GLY A 142 -3.26 17.93 6.89
N ALA A 143 -2.15 18.43 7.44
CA ALA A 143 -1.54 19.68 7.00
C ALA A 143 -1.04 19.64 5.53
N LEU A 144 -0.53 18.50 5.07
CA LEU A 144 -0.18 18.31 3.65
C LEU A 144 -1.43 18.39 2.77
N LEU A 145 -2.52 17.72 3.15
CA LEU A 145 -3.79 17.78 2.40
C LEU A 145 -4.35 19.21 2.37
N GLU A 146 -4.29 19.95 3.47
CA GLU A 146 -4.69 21.37 3.50
C GLU A 146 -3.86 22.22 2.53
N ALA A 147 -2.54 22.02 2.49
CA ALA A 147 -1.66 22.74 1.56
C ALA A 147 -1.96 22.41 0.08
N LEU A 148 -2.36 21.16 -0.20
CA LEU A 148 -2.70 20.72 -1.55
C LEU A 148 -4.09 21.24 -1.98
N TYR A 149 -5.09 21.15 -1.12
CA TYR A 149 -6.46 21.56 -1.41
C TYR A 149 -6.67 23.07 -1.30
N GLY A 150 -5.88 23.76 -0.48
CA GLY A 150 -6.01 25.20 -0.23
C GLY A 150 -7.16 25.57 0.73
N HIS A 151 -7.66 24.62 1.49
CA HIS A 151 -8.66 24.82 2.55
C HIS A 151 -8.41 23.83 3.71
N ALA A 152 -9.01 24.11 4.87
CA ALA A 152 -8.90 23.23 6.04
C ALA A 152 -9.45 21.83 5.75
N VAL A 153 -8.75 20.82 6.26
CA VAL A 153 -9.09 19.40 6.13
C VAL A 153 -9.28 18.80 7.52
N VAL A 154 -10.43 18.20 7.76
CA VAL A 154 -10.69 17.44 8.98
C VAL A 154 -10.57 15.96 8.65
N LEU A 155 -9.73 15.24 9.40
CA LEU A 155 -9.59 13.79 9.28
C LEU A 155 -10.55 13.11 10.27
N SER A 156 -11.35 12.19 9.78
CA SER A 156 -12.13 11.27 10.60
C SER A 156 -11.25 10.09 11.02
N HIS A 157 -11.45 9.58 12.24
CA HIS A 157 -10.76 8.40 12.74
C HIS A 157 -11.76 7.29 12.98
N TYR A 158 -11.49 6.12 12.45
CA TYR A 158 -12.35 4.94 12.56
C TYR A 158 -11.49 3.72 12.93
N ARG A 159 -11.84 3.02 14.00
CA ARG A 159 -11.13 1.79 14.36
C ARG A 159 -11.49 0.68 13.36
N TYR A 160 -10.51 -0.16 13.02
CA TYR A 160 -10.75 -1.30 12.14
C TYR A 160 -11.92 -2.18 12.61
N VAL A 161 -11.99 -2.44 13.92
CA VAL A 161 -13.07 -3.24 14.53
C VAL A 161 -14.43 -2.57 14.34
N ASP A 162 -14.52 -1.25 14.59
CA ASP A 162 -15.78 -0.51 14.48
C ASP A 162 -16.27 -0.45 13.03
N ALA A 163 -15.35 -0.24 12.07
CA ALA A 163 -15.67 -0.28 10.64
C ALA A 163 -16.21 -1.65 10.20
N PHE A 164 -15.63 -2.75 10.70
CA PHE A 164 -16.16 -4.08 10.44
C PHE A 164 -17.55 -4.28 11.05
N MET A 165 -17.75 -3.86 12.29
CA MET A 165 -19.05 -3.97 12.94
C MET A 165 -20.14 -3.22 12.20
N ASP A 166 -19.85 -2.01 11.72
CA ASP A 166 -20.83 -1.15 11.05
C ASP A 166 -21.14 -1.59 9.61
N PHE A 167 -20.14 -1.99 8.84
CA PHE A 167 -20.34 -2.31 7.41
C PHE A 167 -20.50 -3.81 7.12
N VAL A 168 -19.86 -4.67 7.90
CA VAL A 168 -19.92 -6.13 7.71
C VAL A 168 -20.88 -6.79 8.71
N GLY A 169 -21.05 -6.22 9.91
CA GLY A 169 -21.94 -6.71 10.94
C GLY A 169 -21.32 -7.80 11.85
N ILE A 170 -20.01 -7.98 11.83
CA ILE A 170 -19.29 -8.97 12.65
C ILE A 170 -18.05 -8.37 13.29
N HIS A 171 -17.64 -8.92 14.44
CA HIS A 171 -16.41 -8.50 15.11
C HIS A 171 -15.19 -9.22 14.50
N PRO A 172 -14.27 -8.51 13.81
CA PRO A 172 -13.23 -9.14 13.00
C PRO A 172 -12.21 -9.97 13.80
N LEU A 173 -11.92 -9.59 15.06
CA LEU A 173 -10.93 -10.30 15.87
C LEU A 173 -11.47 -11.61 16.51
N THR A 174 -12.80 -11.73 16.67
CA THR A 174 -13.42 -12.87 17.35
C THR A 174 -14.28 -13.76 16.46
N ALA A 175 -14.65 -13.31 15.26
CA ALA A 175 -15.43 -14.10 14.31
C ALA A 175 -14.68 -15.37 13.90
N SER A 176 -15.38 -16.51 13.90
CA SER A 176 -14.81 -17.77 13.40
C SER A 176 -14.62 -17.76 11.89
N LEU A 177 -13.74 -18.62 11.38
CA LEU A 177 -13.55 -18.80 9.93
C LEU A 177 -14.88 -19.11 9.22
N ALA A 178 -15.71 -19.99 9.79
CA ALA A 178 -17.03 -20.32 9.25
C ALA A 178 -17.97 -19.10 9.19
N THR A 179 -17.91 -18.21 10.19
CA THR A 179 -18.68 -16.96 10.20
C THR A 179 -18.21 -16.02 9.09
N LEU A 180 -16.89 -15.84 8.92
CA LEU A 180 -16.33 -15.01 7.85
C LEU A 180 -16.74 -15.49 6.47
N GLN A 181 -16.67 -16.80 6.23
CA GLN A 181 -17.10 -17.43 4.98
C GLN A 181 -18.59 -17.23 4.70
N ALA A 182 -19.44 -17.47 5.70
CA ALA A 182 -20.89 -17.29 5.56
C ALA A 182 -21.27 -15.84 5.26
N VAL A 183 -20.60 -14.86 5.90
CA VAL A 183 -20.85 -13.44 5.63
C VAL A 183 -20.33 -13.04 4.25
N ALA A 184 -19.17 -13.54 3.81
CA ALA A 184 -18.68 -13.29 2.45
C ALA A 184 -19.63 -13.84 1.39
N GLU A 185 -20.19 -15.03 1.62
CA GLU A 185 -21.22 -15.63 0.76
C GLU A 185 -22.50 -14.78 0.71
N ASP A 186 -23.00 -14.30 1.86
CA ASP A 186 -24.16 -13.41 1.95
C ASP A 186 -23.94 -12.08 1.20
N LYS A 187 -22.71 -11.57 1.22
CA LYS A 187 -22.30 -10.36 0.47
C LYS A 187 -22.02 -10.62 -1.03
N GLY A 188 -22.23 -11.84 -1.50
CA GLY A 188 -22.02 -12.21 -2.91
C GLY A 188 -20.56 -12.40 -3.31
N LEU A 189 -19.65 -12.48 -2.34
CA LEU A 189 -18.21 -12.72 -2.57
C LEU A 189 -17.94 -14.23 -2.70
N MET A 190 -18.40 -14.81 -3.80
CA MET A 190 -18.30 -16.23 -4.10
C MET A 190 -17.09 -16.53 -4.99
N GLY A 191 -16.57 -17.77 -4.91
CA GLY A 191 -15.54 -18.27 -5.82
C GLY A 191 -14.09 -18.03 -5.37
N PHE A 192 -13.89 -17.49 -4.18
CA PHE A 192 -12.57 -17.37 -3.57
C PHE A 192 -12.25 -18.65 -2.78
N ASP A 193 -11.20 -19.37 -3.17
CA ASP A 193 -10.70 -20.56 -2.47
C ASP A 193 -9.31 -20.27 -1.88
N PHE A 194 -9.30 -19.81 -0.64
CA PHE A 194 -8.05 -19.59 0.10
C PHE A 194 -7.44 -20.88 0.68
N ASN A 195 -8.10 -22.04 0.50
CA ASN A 195 -7.59 -23.34 0.93
C ASN A 195 -6.70 -24.02 -0.12
N ALA A 196 -6.65 -23.53 -1.36
CA ALA A 196 -5.98 -24.18 -2.49
C ALA A 196 -4.48 -24.47 -2.29
N GLY A 197 -3.81 -23.73 -1.38
CA GLY A 197 -2.38 -23.93 -1.04
C GLY A 197 -2.11 -24.87 0.13
N ILE A 198 -3.13 -25.28 0.91
CA ILE A 198 -2.94 -25.94 2.21
C ILE A 198 -2.78 -27.46 2.13
N ASN A 199 -3.17 -28.07 1.02
CA ASN A 199 -3.17 -29.54 0.86
C ASN A 199 -1.77 -30.20 0.88
N LYS A 200 -0.69 -29.44 1.08
CA LYS A 200 0.69 -29.94 1.15
C LYS A 200 1.41 -29.77 2.49
N ALA A 201 0.78 -29.07 3.46
CA ALA A 201 1.42 -28.82 4.74
C ALA A 201 1.24 -30.03 5.71
N GLU A 202 2.31 -30.42 6.37
CA GLU A 202 2.30 -31.43 7.43
C GLU A 202 1.47 -30.94 8.64
N LYS A 203 0.90 -31.87 9.40
CA LYS A 203 -0.08 -31.63 10.48
C LYS A 203 0.33 -30.66 11.60
N ASN A 204 1.60 -30.25 11.68
CA ASN A 204 2.08 -29.30 12.71
C ASN A 204 1.83 -27.82 12.35
N ASP A 205 1.48 -27.48 11.10
CA ASP A 205 1.24 -26.11 10.62
C ASP A 205 -0.26 -25.75 10.57
N ALA A 206 -1.14 -26.61 11.02
CA ALA A 206 -2.60 -26.45 10.84
C ALA A 206 -3.14 -25.15 11.47
N VAL A 207 -2.65 -24.71 12.63
CA VAL A 207 -3.13 -23.51 13.33
C VAL A 207 -2.64 -22.24 12.62
N GLN A 208 -1.39 -22.19 12.17
CA GLN A 208 -0.87 -21.06 11.39
C GLN A 208 -1.52 -20.95 10.01
N SER A 209 -1.91 -22.10 9.42
CA SER A 209 -2.63 -22.10 8.16
C SER A 209 -4.06 -21.56 8.31
N GLU A 210 -4.77 -21.89 9.39
CA GLU A 210 -6.12 -21.38 9.66
C GLU A 210 -6.14 -19.86 9.89
N GLU A 211 -5.18 -19.30 10.65
CA GLU A 211 -5.06 -17.85 10.85
C GLU A 211 -4.75 -17.11 9.54
N SER A 212 -3.91 -17.66 8.70
CA SER A 212 -3.63 -17.08 7.36
C SER A 212 -4.86 -17.06 6.46
N ILE A 213 -5.66 -18.14 6.46
CA ILE A 213 -6.93 -18.20 5.71
C ILE A 213 -7.92 -17.20 6.30
N ARG A 214 -8.02 -17.15 7.62
CA ARG A 214 -8.89 -16.21 8.30
C ARG A 214 -8.54 -14.77 7.95
N GLN A 215 -7.24 -14.41 7.91
CA GLN A 215 -6.80 -13.09 7.47
C GLN A 215 -7.19 -12.81 6.02
N SER A 216 -7.03 -13.76 5.11
CA SER A 216 -7.44 -13.60 3.69
C SER A 216 -8.94 -13.29 3.54
N TRP A 217 -9.79 -13.91 4.36
CA TRP A 217 -11.22 -13.59 4.38
C TRP A 217 -11.51 -12.21 4.96
N LEU A 218 -10.77 -11.79 5.99
CA LEU A 218 -10.86 -10.42 6.53
C LEU A 218 -10.45 -9.39 5.48
N ASP A 219 -9.35 -9.61 4.76
CA ASP A 219 -8.86 -8.71 3.71
C ASP A 219 -9.87 -8.61 2.56
N LEU A 220 -10.46 -9.74 2.15
CA LEU A 220 -11.52 -9.77 1.13
C LEU A 220 -12.76 -8.96 1.56
N LEU A 221 -13.25 -9.19 2.79
CA LEU A 221 -14.40 -8.46 3.32
C LEU A 221 -14.07 -6.98 3.50
N PHE A 222 -12.87 -6.65 3.95
CA PHE A 222 -12.43 -5.27 4.10
C PHE A 222 -12.43 -4.55 2.74
N SER A 223 -11.75 -5.11 1.75
CA SER A 223 -11.60 -4.47 0.42
C SER A 223 -12.92 -4.34 -0.36
N HIS A 224 -13.85 -5.28 -0.18
CA HIS A 224 -15.10 -5.29 -0.95
C HIS A 224 -16.29 -4.67 -0.23
N VAL A 225 -16.27 -4.66 1.11
CA VAL A 225 -17.42 -4.21 1.90
C VAL A 225 -17.09 -2.97 2.74
N VAL A 226 -15.91 -2.88 3.33
CA VAL A 226 -15.54 -1.74 4.20
C VAL A 226 -14.99 -0.58 3.38
N GLU A 227 -13.91 -0.79 2.63
CA GLU A 227 -13.23 0.26 1.84
C GLU A 227 -14.18 1.11 0.98
N PRO A 228 -15.11 0.51 0.20
CA PRO A 228 -16.00 1.30 -0.67
C PRO A 228 -16.88 2.30 0.09
N ASN A 229 -17.02 2.14 1.41
CA ASN A 229 -17.84 3.02 2.25
C ASN A 229 -17.02 4.07 3.03
N LEU A 230 -15.70 4.09 2.87
CA LEU A 230 -14.82 5.00 3.61
C LEU A 230 -14.54 6.31 2.87
N GLY A 231 -14.39 7.40 3.62
CA GLY A 231 -13.82 8.65 3.10
C GLY A 231 -14.73 9.46 2.16
N HIS A 232 -16.04 9.27 2.18
CA HIS A 232 -16.97 10.02 1.31
C HIS A 232 -17.30 11.40 1.85
N ASP A 233 -17.57 11.53 3.14
CA ASP A 233 -17.90 12.83 3.77
C ASP A 233 -16.62 13.57 4.20
N LEU A 234 -15.70 12.85 4.84
CA LEU A 234 -14.40 13.33 5.29
C LEU A 234 -13.31 12.29 4.97
N PRO A 235 -12.08 12.71 4.65
CA PRO A 235 -10.96 11.80 4.61
C PRO A 235 -10.87 10.99 5.90
N THR A 236 -10.86 9.66 5.81
CA THR A 236 -11.02 8.78 6.95
C THR A 236 -9.76 7.95 7.18
N LEU A 237 -9.22 8.03 8.40
CA LEU A 237 -8.14 7.18 8.87
C LEU A 237 -8.73 5.91 9.49
N ILE A 238 -8.35 4.74 8.98
CA ILE A 238 -8.59 3.48 9.67
C ILE A 238 -7.37 3.19 10.52
N ILE A 239 -7.59 2.98 11.82
CA ILE A 239 -6.55 2.75 12.83
C ILE A 239 -6.74 1.39 13.51
N GLU A 240 -5.74 0.94 14.28
CA GLU A 240 -5.82 -0.27 15.10
C GLU A 240 -6.12 -1.54 14.28
N TYR A 241 -5.34 -1.74 13.23
CA TYR A 241 -5.42 -2.93 12.38
C TYR A 241 -5.07 -4.22 13.15
N PRO A 242 -5.54 -5.39 12.69
CA PRO A 242 -5.12 -6.67 13.25
C PRO A 242 -3.61 -6.87 13.24
N PRO A 243 -3.02 -7.56 14.23
CA PRO A 243 -1.57 -7.74 14.29
C PRO A 243 -1.00 -8.55 13.12
N ALA A 244 -1.81 -9.40 12.48
CA ALA A 244 -1.40 -10.15 11.28
C ALA A 244 -1.09 -9.24 10.09
N THR A 245 -1.62 -8.01 10.06
CA THR A 245 -1.36 -7.00 9.02
C THR A 245 -0.42 -5.89 9.49
N ALA A 246 0.34 -6.12 10.57
CA ALA A 246 1.25 -5.12 11.12
C ALA A 246 2.38 -4.75 10.15
N ALA A 247 2.72 -5.58 9.17
CA ALA A 247 3.83 -5.37 8.25
C ALA A 247 5.12 -4.98 9.02
N LEU A 248 5.62 -3.77 8.81
CA LEU A 248 6.80 -3.24 9.49
C LEU A 248 6.48 -2.30 10.67
N ALA A 249 5.20 -2.24 11.09
CA ALA A 249 4.77 -1.45 12.24
C ALA A 249 4.99 -2.19 13.58
N LYS A 250 5.13 -1.42 14.66
CA LYS A 250 4.99 -1.95 16.02
C LYS A 250 3.59 -2.49 16.26
N THR A 251 3.47 -3.32 17.29
CA THR A 251 2.17 -3.71 17.87
C THR A 251 2.00 -3.09 19.25
N ALA A 252 0.75 -2.90 19.68
CA ALA A 252 0.39 -2.42 21.00
C ALA A 252 -0.88 -3.12 21.49
N VAL A 253 -1.25 -2.91 22.73
CA VAL A 253 -2.52 -3.36 23.29
C VAL A 253 -3.51 -2.20 23.26
N ASP A 254 -4.70 -2.41 22.71
CA ASP A 254 -5.78 -1.42 22.68
C ASP A 254 -6.47 -1.29 24.06
N LYS A 255 -7.48 -0.43 24.14
CA LYS A 255 -8.24 -0.19 25.39
C LYS A 255 -9.07 -1.40 25.83
N GLU A 256 -9.33 -2.34 24.93
CA GLU A 256 -10.11 -3.56 25.16
C GLU A 256 -9.22 -4.77 25.49
N GLY A 257 -7.89 -4.60 25.44
CA GLY A 257 -6.91 -5.66 25.72
C GLY A 257 -6.51 -6.48 24.50
N ASN A 258 -6.91 -6.09 23.28
CA ASN A 258 -6.53 -6.77 22.06
C ASN A 258 -5.16 -6.28 21.58
N THR A 259 -4.37 -7.18 21.00
CA THR A 259 -3.16 -6.76 20.28
C THR A 259 -3.56 -6.17 18.92
N VAL A 260 -3.05 -4.96 18.61
CA VAL A 260 -3.30 -4.25 17.38
C VAL A 260 -2.00 -3.74 16.76
N ALA A 261 -1.99 -3.55 15.45
CA ALA A 261 -0.88 -2.92 14.75
C ALA A 261 -0.92 -1.39 14.93
N LYS A 262 0.21 -0.79 15.23
CA LYS A 262 0.42 0.66 15.28
C LYS A 262 0.58 1.18 13.85
N ARG A 263 -0.52 1.16 13.10
CA ARG A 263 -0.62 1.64 11.71
C ARG A 263 -1.94 2.35 11.48
N PHE A 264 -1.96 3.21 10.48
CA PHE A 264 -3.21 3.70 9.91
C PHE A 264 -3.15 3.73 8.38
N GLU A 265 -4.31 3.68 7.75
CA GLU A 265 -4.48 3.95 6.34
C GLU A 265 -5.49 5.09 6.15
N LEU A 266 -5.21 5.97 5.16
CA LEU A 266 -6.11 7.05 4.78
C LEU A 266 -6.96 6.63 3.59
N TYR A 267 -8.26 6.81 3.71
CA TYR A 267 -9.24 6.59 2.65
C TYR A 267 -9.92 7.89 2.24
N ILE A 268 -10.06 8.11 0.92
CA ILE A 268 -10.83 9.21 0.31
C ILE A 268 -11.67 8.62 -0.82
N ASN A 269 -12.99 8.78 -0.76
CA ASN A 269 -13.93 8.24 -1.75
C ASN A 269 -13.78 6.73 -2.01
N GLY A 270 -13.60 5.93 -0.95
CA GLY A 270 -13.40 4.49 -1.05
C GLY A 270 -12.07 4.09 -1.71
N ILE A 271 -11.06 4.94 -1.65
CA ILE A 271 -9.74 4.69 -2.24
C ILE A 271 -8.69 4.88 -1.15
N GLU A 272 -7.86 3.87 -0.93
CA GLU A 272 -6.66 3.98 -0.10
C GLU A 272 -5.68 4.96 -0.74
N ILE A 273 -5.31 5.98 0.02
CA ILE A 273 -4.40 7.06 -0.40
C ILE A 273 -3.04 6.94 0.27
N ALA A 274 -3.02 6.58 1.56
CA ALA A 274 -1.81 6.53 2.36
C ALA A 274 -1.83 5.39 3.36
N ASN A 275 -0.63 4.94 3.75
CA ASN A 275 -0.39 3.91 4.76
C ASN A 275 0.78 4.35 5.66
N ALA A 276 0.58 4.38 6.98
CA ALA A 276 1.55 4.89 7.95
C ALA A 276 1.80 3.91 9.10
N TYR A 277 3.03 3.92 9.61
CA TYR A 277 3.49 3.05 10.67
C TYR A 277 4.17 3.83 11.80
N ASP A 278 3.95 3.41 13.05
CA ASP A 278 4.93 3.55 14.13
C ASP A 278 5.98 2.46 13.91
N GLU A 279 7.19 2.84 13.52
CA GLU A 279 8.19 1.98 12.90
C GLU A 279 8.78 0.99 13.89
N LEU A 280 8.82 -0.30 13.53
CA LEU A 280 9.46 -1.33 14.33
C LEU A 280 11.00 -1.20 14.24
N ALA A 281 11.61 -0.80 15.35
CA ALA A 281 13.06 -0.69 15.51
C ALA A 281 13.60 -1.92 16.25
N ASP A 282 13.52 -3.11 15.61
CA ASP A 282 13.92 -4.40 16.18
C ASP A 282 14.30 -5.35 15.04
N GLY A 283 15.59 -5.47 14.78
CA GLY A 283 16.13 -6.31 13.70
C GLY A 283 15.74 -7.78 13.81
N PRO A 284 15.90 -8.44 14.96
CA PRO A 284 15.42 -9.81 15.21
C PRO A 284 13.93 -10.01 14.94
N ALA A 285 13.06 -9.11 15.40
CA ALA A 285 11.63 -9.20 15.18
C ALA A 285 11.28 -9.01 13.69
N LEU A 286 11.93 -8.08 12.99
CA LEU A 286 11.79 -7.89 11.54
C LEU A 286 12.26 -9.12 10.76
N ARG A 287 13.38 -9.71 11.14
CA ARG A 287 13.86 -10.96 10.52
C ARG A 287 12.82 -12.06 10.61
N GLN A 288 12.25 -12.26 11.79
CA GLN A 288 11.22 -13.27 12.00
C GLN A 288 10.00 -13.02 11.09
N ARG A 289 9.57 -11.76 10.91
CA ARG A 289 8.47 -11.41 9.99
C ARG A 289 8.82 -11.74 8.53
N PHE A 290 10.01 -11.37 8.07
CA PHE A 290 10.46 -11.67 6.70
C PHE A 290 10.60 -13.17 6.43
N GLU A 291 11.05 -13.95 7.42
CA GLU A 291 11.10 -15.40 7.32
C GLU A 291 9.69 -16.01 7.24
N GLN A 292 8.75 -15.54 8.06
CA GLN A 292 7.34 -15.95 8.00
C GLN A 292 6.67 -15.57 6.68
N ASP A 293 6.97 -14.41 6.12
CA ASP A 293 6.50 -14.01 4.80
C ASP A 293 7.05 -14.94 3.71
N ASN A 294 8.34 -15.26 3.75
CA ASN A 294 8.96 -16.19 2.82
C ASN A 294 8.37 -17.61 2.93
N GLU A 295 8.03 -18.07 4.13
CA GLU A 295 7.30 -19.33 4.32
C GLU A 295 5.89 -19.27 3.71
N ARG A 296 5.17 -18.13 3.89
CA ARG A 296 3.87 -17.90 3.23
C ARG A 296 4.01 -17.90 1.71
N ARG A 297 5.03 -17.20 1.15
CA ARG A 297 5.31 -17.20 -0.28
C ARG A 297 5.49 -18.61 -0.83
N GLN A 298 6.26 -19.45 -0.16
CA GLN A 298 6.47 -20.84 -0.57
C GLN A 298 5.17 -21.67 -0.55
N ARG A 299 4.29 -21.43 0.42
CA ARG A 299 2.96 -22.09 0.45
C ARG A 299 2.06 -21.68 -0.73
N HIS A 300 2.26 -20.48 -1.27
CA HIS A 300 1.58 -19.97 -2.47
C HIS A 300 2.34 -20.23 -3.78
N ASP A 301 3.31 -21.15 -3.78
CA ASP A 301 4.16 -21.49 -4.95
C ASP A 301 4.94 -20.25 -5.49
N LEU A 302 5.17 -19.22 -4.65
CA LEU A 302 5.96 -18.04 -4.97
C LEU A 302 7.42 -18.23 -4.54
N PRO A 303 8.40 -17.68 -5.28
CA PRO A 303 9.80 -17.75 -4.88
C PRO A 303 10.04 -16.96 -3.58
N ALA A 304 10.87 -17.50 -2.69
CA ALA A 304 11.35 -16.75 -1.55
C ALA A 304 12.16 -15.52 -2.02
N MET A 305 11.99 -14.39 -1.33
CA MET A 305 12.71 -13.16 -1.60
C MET A 305 13.96 -13.07 -0.74
N PRO A 306 15.10 -12.59 -1.28
CA PRO A 306 16.27 -12.28 -0.48
C PRO A 306 15.92 -11.22 0.58
N ILE A 307 16.30 -11.48 1.83
CA ILE A 307 16.11 -10.54 2.95
C ILE A 307 17.18 -9.44 2.89
N ASP A 308 16.81 -8.19 3.14
CA ASP A 308 17.75 -7.07 3.22
C ASP A 308 18.46 -7.06 4.59
N GLU A 309 19.63 -7.70 4.64
CA GLU A 309 20.46 -7.75 5.85
C GLU A 309 20.95 -6.37 6.31
N HIS A 310 21.06 -5.40 5.37
CA HIS A 310 21.45 -4.04 5.73
C HIS A 310 20.30 -3.26 6.40
N LEU A 311 19.05 -3.54 6.02
CA LEU A 311 17.89 -3.01 6.74
C LEU A 311 17.83 -3.59 8.15
N LEU A 312 18.00 -4.91 8.32
CA LEU A 312 17.99 -5.54 9.64
C LEU A 312 19.06 -4.95 10.56
N ALA A 313 20.27 -4.77 10.04
CA ALA A 313 21.37 -4.16 10.80
C ALA A 313 21.08 -2.66 11.13
N ALA A 314 20.37 -1.94 10.28
CA ALA A 314 19.98 -0.54 10.52
C ALA A 314 18.83 -0.42 11.52
N SER A 315 17.96 -1.43 11.60
CA SER A 315 16.76 -1.39 12.44
C SER A 315 17.08 -1.26 13.93
N ASP A 316 18.16 -1.88 14.39
CA ASP A 316 18.59 -1.78 15.79
C ASP A 316 19.16 -0.37 16.15
N ALA A 317 19.54 0.41 15.14
CA ALA A 317 20.02 1.80 15.28
C ALA A 317 18.92 2.84 14.99
N LEU A 318 17.73 2.39 14.60
CA LEU A 318 16.62 3.28 14.26
C LEU A 318 16.02 3.86 15.55
N MET A 319 16.01 5.20 15.65
CA MET A 319 15.32 5.87 16.76
C MET A 319 13.79 5.67 16.63
N PRO A 320 13.02 5.88 17.72
CA PRO A 320 11.56 5.96 17.62
C PRO A 320 11.15 6.95 16.53
N CYS A 321 10.34 6.51 15.58
CA CYS A 321 9.91 7.32 14.44
C CYS A 321 8.61 6.78 13.86
N SER A 322 7.95 7.62 13.09
CA SER A 322 6.83 7.21 12.24
C SER A 322 7.18 7.47 10.77
N GLY A 323 6.70 6.59 9.91
CA GLY A 323 6.80 6.69 8.46
C GLY A 323 5.46 6.58 7.79
N ILE A 324 5.34 7.15 6.59
CA ILE A 324 4.11 7.10 5.80
C ILE A 324 4.43 7.07 4.32
N ALA A 325 3.68 6.25 3.58
CA ALA A 325 3.67 6.18 2.13
C ALA A 325 2.35 6.70 1.57
N VAL A 326 2.41 7.56 0.56
CA VAL A 326 1.25 8.17 -0.12
C VAL A 326 1.32 7.90 -1.61
N GLY A 327 0.29 7.30 -2.18
CA GLY A 327 0.14 7.13 -3.62
C GLY A 327 -0.21 8.46 -4.30
N ILE A 328 0.79 9.13 -4.87
CA ILE A 328 0.62 10.47 -5.49
C ILE A 328 -0.40 10.42 -6.62
N ASP A 329 -0.38 9.39 -7.44
CA ASP A 329 -1.27 9.30 -8.59
C ASP A 329 -2.74 9.14 -8.13
N ARG A 330 -2.98 8.32 -7.10
CA ARG A 330 -4.31 8.19 -6.48
C ARG A 330 -4.76 9.49 -5.80
N LEU A 331 -3.86 10.15 -5.07
CA LEU A 331 -4.17 11.44 -4.43
C LEU A 331 -4.47 12.52 -5.47
N LEU A 332 -3.71 12.59 -6.55
CA LEU A 332 -4.00 13.51 -7.66
C LEU A 332 -5.33 13.17 -8.33
N MET A 333 -5.62 11.89 -8.54
CA MET A 333 -6.88 11.42 -9.11
C MET A 333 -8.08 11.89 -8.29
N VAL A 334 -8.08 11.66 -6.97
CA VAL A 334 -9.19 12.11 -6.11
C VAL A 334 -9.29 13.62 -6.00
N THR A 335 -8.15 14.34 -6.01
CA THR A 335 -8.10 15.80 -5.93
C THR A 335 -8.66 16.47 -7.19
N THR A 336 -8.44 15.85 -8.36
CA THR A 336 -8.89 16.41 -9.66
C THR A 336 -10.22 15.87 -10.13
N GLY A 337 -10.79 14.87 -9.44
CA GLY A 337 -12.00 14.18 -9.85
C GLY A 337 -11.82 13.27 -11.07
N ALA A 338 -10.58 12.87 -11.38
CA ALA A 338 -10.29 11.89 -12.41
C ALA A 338 -10.84 10.50 -12.01
N ARG A 339 -11.26 9.71 -13.00
CA ARG A 339 -11.95 8.42 -12.79
C ARG A 339 -11.01 7.23 -12.78
N SER A 340 -9.84 7.38 -13.40
CA SER A 340 -8.83 6.32 -13.50
C SER A 340 -7.43 6.90 -13.45
N LEU A 341 -6.44 6.06 -13.15
CA LEU A 341 -5.02 6.44 -13.20
C LEU A 341 -4.57 6.83 -14.62
N GLU A 342 -5.21 6.32 -15.67
CA GLU A 342 -4.90 6.66 -17.06
C GLU A 342 -5.08 8.16 -17.35
N GLU A 343 -5.92 8.86 -16.60
CA GLU A 343 -6.14 10.29 -16.76
C GLU A 343 -5.04 11.14 -16.09
N VAL A 344 -4.28 10.57 -15.13
CA VAL A 344 -3.25 11.27 -14.34
C VAL A 344 -1.83 10.74 -14.58
N ILE A 345 -1.67 9.67 -15.37
CA ILE A 345 -0.41 9.10 -15.83
C ILE A 345 -0.34 9.28 -17.35
N ALA A 346 0.81 9.73 -17.87
CA ALA A 346 0.95 10.01 -19.31
C ALA A 346 0.90 8.73 -20.15
N PHE A 347 1.60 7.69 -19.73
CA PHE A 347 1.70 6.41 -20.40
C PHE A 347 1.52 5.29 -19.37
N PRO A 348 0.29 4.77 -19.16
CA PRO A 348 0.06 3.58 -18.36
C PRO A 348 0.79 2.36 -18.92
N SER A 349 1.05 1.35 -18.10
CA SER A 349 1.85 0.17 -18.46
C SER A 349 1.39 -0.57 -19.74
N GLY A 350 0.13 -0.43 -20.13
CA GLY A 350 -0.39 -0.98 -21.39
C GLY A 350 -0.03 -0.18 -22.64
N LEU A 351 0.51 1.05 -22.48
CA LEU A 351 0.88 1.96 -23.57
C LEU A 351 2.36 2.39 -23.53
N ALA A 352 3.07 2.06 -22.46
CA ALA A 352 4.48 2.40 -22.27
C ALA A 352 5.40 1.53 -23.13
#